data_5b20d275abe056f7e307aa115e2499af
#
_entry.id   5b20d275abe056f7e307aa115e2499af
#
_cell.length_a   1.000
_cell.length_b   1.000
_cell.length_c   1.000
_cell.angle_alpha   90.00
_cell.angle_beta   90.00
_cell.angle_gamma   90.00
#
_symmetry.space_group_name_H-M   'P 1'
#
loop_
_entity.id
_entity.type
_entity.pdbx_description
1 polymer ?
#
loop_
_entity_poly.entity_id
_entity_poly.type
_entity_poly.pdbx_seq_one_letter_code
_entity_poly.pdbx_strand_id
1 'polypeptide(L)'
;MGKTLYLECASGISGDMVVASLLDLGADEQHLREALASLPLAGYEVVVSEVTKNGVRARDFDVRLQAELENHDHDMAWLYGHLEGDAAPAHEHEHEHEQADDSGRDHPHAHEDEHSHKHEGASMHGCDHHHDEDEHHHGHSGRELPAHVHDGETAHCHEHEAEHSHHHEHEGAHGAHHHHEHRGLADVLAIIDAGTLTQRARHTAQRVFEVLAQAEAQAHGTTPEKVHFHEVGAVDSIVDIVSAAVCLDALDIDEVVVPFLCEGSGTVRCAHGILPVPVPAVCATVAQHGIALHVLPVQGELVTPTGAAIVAATRTQDKLPAAFRITATGVGAGKRDNKGTSGILRAHLIEADVPQRSDTQGDTTPREIWKLECDVDDCTGEALGYCMEALLAAGAKEAHFVPVFTKKNRPAWQIQVICDEERRECCENILFLNTTTIGVRRQRMERTVLVRRPCKVETPLGTVDAKTVELPGGKVRTMPEHDSLAALAHASDKGYQEVLRTVLASMPPESPCEQA
;
A
#
# COMPACT_ATOMS: atom_id res chain seq x y z
N MET A 1 20.87 14.07 3.54
CA MET A 1 19.51 13.49 3.40
C MET A 1 19.69 12.01 3.39
N GLY A 2 18.99 11.28 4.25
CA GLY A 2 19.04 9.83 4.26
C GLY A 2 18.40 9.22 3.02
N LYS A 3 18.52 7.91 2.89
CA LYS A 3 18.07 7.18 1.72
C LYS A 3 16.61 6.75 1.86
N THR A 4 15.88 6.69 0.76
CA THR A 4 14.52 6.15 0.68
C THR A 4 14.56 4.71 0.20
N LEU A 5 14.00 3.80 0.99
CA LEU A 5 13.86 2.37 0.70
C LEU A 5 12.42 2.07 0.25
N TYR A 6 12.24 1.45 -0.90
CA TYR A 6 10.97 0.86 -1.31
C TYR A 6 11.04 -0.66 -1.12
N LEU A 7 10.19 -1.22 -0.25
CA LEU A 7 10.02 -2.66 -0.11
C LEU A 7 8.86 -3.13 -0.99
N GLU A 8 9.18 -3.92 -2.00
CA GLU A 8 8.22 -4.50 -2.92
C GLU A 8 7.82 -5.91 -2.45
N CYS A 9 6.68 -5.99 -1.75
CA CYS A 9 6.19 -7.19 -1.08
C CYS A 9 5.24 -8.03 -1.97
N ALA A 10 5.53 -8.13 -3.27
CA ALA A 10 4.67 -8.81 -4.25
C ALA A 10 4.52 -10.32 -4.01
N SER A 11 5.46 -10.95 -3.31
CA SER A 11 5.44 -12.38 -2.92
C SER A 11 5.36 -12.57 -1.41
N GLY A 12 4.85 -11.58 -0.68
CA GLY A 12 4.83 -11.59 0.77
C GLY A 12 6.06 -10.96 1.41
N ILE A 13 6.19 -11.14 2.73
CA ILE A 13 7.30 -10.63 3.53
C ILE A 13 7.45 -11.44 4.82
N SER A 14 8.69 -11.75 5.18
CA SER A 14 9.08 -12.35 6.46
C SER A 14 10.37 -11.69 6.97
N GLY A 15 10.74 -11.96 8.21
CA GLY A 15 11.94 -11.36 8.83
C GLY A 15 13.23 -11.68 8.06
N ASP A 16 13.45 -12.94 7.79
CA ASP A 16 14.59 -13.45 7.02
C ASP A 16 14.69 -12.83 5.61
N MET A 17 13.54 -12.70 4.90
CA MET A 17 13.48 -12.04 3.58
C MET A 17 13.91 -10.58 3.65
N VAL A 18 13.49 -9.85 4.69
CA VAL A 18 13.89 -8.45 4.88
C VAL A 18 15.39 -8.37 5.09
N VAL A 19 15.95 -9.13 6.02
CA VAL A 19 17.39 -9.14 6.30
C VAL A 19 18.19 -9.52 5.05
N ALA A 20 17.80 -10.60 4.38
CA ALA A 20 18.46 -11.07 3.16
C ALA A 20 18.46 -9.99 2.06
N SER A 21 17.33 -9.31 1.84
CA SER A 21 17.22 -8.24 0.84
C SER A 21 18.07 -7.01 1.18
N LEU A 22 18.19 -6.64 2.47
CA LEU A 22 19.03 -5.55 2.91
C LEU A 22 20.52 -5.86 2.82
N LEU A 23 20.91 -7.12 3.10
CA LEU A 23 22.29 -7.59 2.90
C LEU A 23 22.68 -7.61 1.41
N ASP A 24 21.77 -8.07 0.53
CA ASP A 24 22.01 -8.03 -0.92
C ASP A 24 22.03 -6.58 -1.46
N LEU A 25 21.33 -5.66 -0.80
CA LEU A 25 21.37 -4.22 -1.09
C LEU A 25 22.70 -3.55 -0.69
N GLY A 26 23.50 -4.22 0.14
CA GLY A 26 24.83 -3.76 0.55
C GLY A 26 24.98 -3.39 2.02
N ALA A 27 24.06 -3.84 2.91
CA ALA A 27 24.28 -3.74 4.34
C ALA A 27 25.52 -4.54 4.75
N ASP A 28 26.31 -3.98 5.71
CA ASP A 28 27.55 -4.59 6.16
C ASP A 28 27.27 -5.84 7.02
N GLU A 29 27.54 -7.03 6.44
CA GLU A 29 27.37 -8.32 7.10
C GLU A 29 28.27 -8.47 8.35
N GLN A 30 29.49 -7.93 8.30
CA GLN A 30 30.40 -8.01 9.45
C GLN A 30 29.87 -7.20 10.62
N HIS A 31 29.40 -5.98 10.37
CA HIS A 31 28.75 -5.15 11.39
C HIS A 31 27.51 -5.84 11.98
N LEU A 32 26.69 -6.47 11.14
CA LEU A 32 25.55 -7.26 11.59
C LEU A 32 25.97 -8.39 12.54
N ARG A 33 27.00 -9.18 12.16
CA ARG A 33 27.49 -10.29 12.98
C ARG A 33 28.06 -9.82 14.33
N GLU A 34 28.74 -8.69 14.37
CA GLU A 34 29.25 -8.08 15.59
C GLU A 34 28.10 -7.61 16.51
N ALA A 35 27.08 -7.00 15.94
CA ALA A 35 25.88 -6.59 16.68
C ALA A 35 25.15 -7.81 17.30
N LEU A 36 24.93 -8.87 16.52
CA LEU A 36 24.29 -10.11 17.00
C LEU A 36 25.13 -10.82 18.07
N ALA A 37 26.43 -10.88 17.93
CA ALA A 37 27.34 -11.49 18.92
C ALA A 37 27.35 -10.74 20.26
N SER A 38 26.92 -9.48 20.29
CA SER A 38 26.79 -8.70 21.54
C SER A 38 25.52 -8.99 22.33
N LEU A 39 24.52 -9.68 21.73
CA LEU A 39 23.28 -10.03 22.42
C LEU A 39 23.51 -11.22 23.39
N PRO A 40 22.85 -11.25 24.54
CA PRO A 40 22.89 -12.38 25.46
C PRO A 40 21.99 -13.53 24.94
N LEU A 41 22.23 -13.97 23.72
CA LEU A 41 21.56 -15.08 23.05
C LEU A 41 22.56 -16.16 22.70
N ALA A 42 22.16 -17.42 22.86
CA ALA A 42 22.97 -18.58 22.52
C ALA A 42 22.13 -19.63 21.80
N GLY A 43 22.77 -20.63 21.22
CA GLY A 43 22.09 -21.77 20.59
C GLY A 43 21.64 -21.53 19.16
N TYR A 44 22.21 -20.56 18.47
CA TYR A 44 21.93 -20.29 17.05
C TYR A 44 23.21 -20.02 16.25
N GLU A 45 23.10 -20.21 14.94
CA GLU A 45 24.12 -19.87 13.95
C GLU A 45 23.45 -19.11 12.80
N VAL A 46 24.06 -18.00 12.38
CA VAL A 46 23.61 -17.23 11.21
C VAL A 46 24.38 -17.68 9.98
N VAL A 47 23.66 -18.15 8.97
CA VAL A 47 24.20 -18.54 7.66
C VAL A 47 23.64 -17.59 6.59
N VAL A 48 24.53 -16.95 5.86
CA VAL A 48 24.20 -16.08 4.73
C VAL A 48 24.69 -16.74 3.46
N SER A 49 23.81 -16.97 2.50
CA SER A 49 24.15 -17.68 1.26
C SER A 49 23.52 -17.03 0.02
N GLU A 50 23.90 -17.51 -1.16
CA GLU A 50 23.24 -17.15 -2.41
C GLU A 50 22.40 -18.34 -2.87
N VAL A 51 21.17 -18.07 -3.27
CA VAL A 51 20.22 -19.06 -3.77
C VAL A 51 19.59 -18.59 -5.07
N THR A 52 18.94 -19.52 -5.77
CA THR A 52 18.15 -19.20 -6.96
C THR A 52 16.69 -19.57 -6.71
N LYS A 53 15.80 -18.58 -6.71
CA LYS A 53 14.34 -18.78 -6.63
C LYS A 53 13.70 -18.44 -7.97
N ASN A 54 13.04 -19.41 -8.60
CA ASN A 54 12.39 -19.25 -9.90
C ASN A 54 13.31 -18.61 -10.98
N GLY A 55 14.59 -18.96 -10.98
CA GLY A 55 15.58 -18.43 -11.93
C GLY A 55 16.14 -17.05 -11.58
N VAL A 56 15.73 -16.45 -10.46
CA VAL A 56 16.25 -15.17 -9.96
C VAL A 56 17.27 -15.45 -8.87
N ARG A 57 18.47 -14.85 -8.98
CA ARG A 57 19.47 -14.83 -7.91
C ARG A 57 18.94 -14.02 -6.73
N ALA A 58 19.05 -14.57 -5.55
CA ALA A 58 18.65 -13.93 -4.31
C ALA A 58 19.61 -14.25 -3.18
N ARG A 59 19.67 -13.37 -2.19
CA ARG A 59 20.37 -13.64 -0.92
C ARG A 59 19.44 -14.45 -0.05
N ASP A 60 20.00 -15.35 0.74
CA ASP A 60 19.33 -16.12 1.75
C ASP A 60 19.95 -15.82 3.11
N PHE A 61 19.11 -15.56 4.11
CA PHE A 61 19.50 -15.38 5.50
C PHE A 61 18.84 -16.47 6.33
N ASP A 62 19.63 -17.27 7.00
CA ASP A 62 19.18 -18.48 7.69
C ASP A 62 19.67 -18.46 9.13
N VAL A 63 18.75 -18.52 10.08
CA VAL A 63 19.04 -18.64 11.51
C VAL A 63 18.85 -20.11 11.91
N ARG A 64 19.94 -20.85 11.99
CA ARG A 64 19.93 -22.26 12.37
C ARG A 64 19.97 -22.38 13.87
N LEU A 65 18.95 -23.01 14.42
CA LEU A 65 18.86 -23.28 15.84
C LEU A 65 19.54 -24.61 16.16
N GLN A 66 20.08 -24.76 17.38
CA GLN A 66 20.50 -26.06 17.89
C GLN A 66 19.27 -26.96 18.01
N ALA A 67 19.44 -28.27 17.85
CA ALA A 67 18.36 -29.27 17.79
C ALA A 67 17.37 -29.22 18.98
N GLU A 68 17.81 -28.70 20.11
CA GLU A 68 16.98 -28.51 21.32
C GLU A 68 16.05 -27.30 21.26
N LEU A 69 16.30 -26.37 20.29
CA LEU A 69 15.57 -25.10 20.09
C LEU A 69 14.89 -25.04 18.72
N GLU A 70 15.01 -26.12 17.91
CA GLU A 70 14.48 -26.16 16.55
C GLU A 70 12.94 -26.06 16.54
N ASN A 71 12.40 -25.21 15.68
CA ASN A 71 10.98 -25.12 15.38
C ASN A 71 10.69 -25.63 13.96
N HIS A 72 9.40 -25.81 13.61
CA HIS A 72 8.98 -26.36 12.31
C HIS A 72 8.49 -25.29 11.31
N ASP A 73 8.81 -24.00 11.53
CA ASP A 73 8.26 -22.88 10.76
C ASP A 73 8.64 -22.88 9.28
N HIS A 74 9.67 -23.67 8.91
CA HIS A 74 10.16 -23.83 7.54
C HIS A 74 9.85 -25.18 6.92
N ASP A 75 9.25 -26.11 7.69
CA ASP A 75 8.88 -27.43 7.17
C ASP A 75 7.54 -27.37 6.44
N MET A 76 7.58 -27.36 5.10
CA MET A 76 6.40 -27.29 4.25
C MET A 76 5.45 -28.47 4.47
N ALA A 77 5.95 -29.66 4.77
CA ALA A 77 5.12 -30.83 5.03
C ALA A 77 4.40 -30.71 6.39
N TRP A 78 5.06 -30.11 7.38
CA TRP A 78 4.45 -29.83 8.68
C TRP A 78 3.44 -28.69 8.62
N LEU A 79 3.79 -27.57 7.94
CA LEU A 79 2.96 -26.36 7.84
C LEU A 79 1.65 -26.59 7.09
N TYR A 80 1.68 -27.38 6.02
CA TYR A 80 0.55 -27.53 5.10
C TYR A 80 0.03 -28.95 4.98
N GLY A 81 0.69 -29.93 5.60
CA GLY A 81 0.41 -31.36 5.42
C GLY A 81 0.83 -31.85 4.03
N HIS A 82 0.63 -33.13 3.76
CA HIS A 82 0.80 -33.66 2.41
C HIS A 82 -0.35 -33.19 1.53
N LEU A 83 -0.18 -32.04 0.85
CA LEU A 83 -1.14 -31.49 -0.12
C LEU A 83 -1.08 -32.18 -1.50
N GLU A 84 -0.25 -33.20 -1.65
CA GLU A 84 -0.30 -34.06 -2.82
C GLU A 84 -1.25 -35.21 -2.51
N GLY A 85 -2.35 -35.29 -3.31
CA GLY A 85 -3.35 -36.31 -3.16
C GLY A 85 -2.73 -37.71 -3.18
N ASP A 86 -2.63 -38.30 -2.02
CA ASP A 86 -2.60 -39.73 -1.90
C ASP A 86 -3.98 -40.24 -2.40
N ALA A 87 -4.02 -40.55 -3.68
CA ALA A 87 -4.95 -41.57 -4.14
C ALA A 87 -4.67 -42.78 -3.26
N ALA A 88 -5.63 -43.11 -2.40
CA ALA A 88 -5.57 -44.33 -1.60
C ALA A 88 -5.14 -45.49 -2.52
N PRO A 89 -4.22 -46.35 -2.11
CA PRO A 89 -3.89 -47.52 -2.92
C PRO A 89 -5.18 -48.30 -3.11
N ALA A 90 -5.57 -48.49 -4.38
CA ALA A 90 -6.65 -49.38 -4.73
C ALA A 90 -6.27 -50.75 -4.16
N HIS A 91 -7.06 -51.21 -3.20
CA HIS A 91 -7.01 -52.60 -2.79
C HIS A 91 -7.43 -53.44 -4.01
N GLU A 92 -6.44 -54.00 -4.72
CA GLU A 92 -6.64 -55.08 -5.68
C GLU A 92 -7.07 -56.29 -4.88
N HIS A 93 -8.36 -56.55 -4.89
CA HIS A 93 -8.89 -57.84 -4.55
C HIS A 93 -8.69 -58.72 -5.79
N GLU A 94 -7.65 -59.56 -5.76
CA GLU A 94 -7.52 -60.71 -6.65
C GLU A 94 -8.66 -61.67 -6.39
N HIS A 95 -9.62 -61.70 -7.27
CA HIS A 95 -10.55 -62.83 -7.42
C HIS A 95 -10.06 -63.70 -8.57
N GLU A 96 -9.41 -64.81 -8.21
CA GLU A 96 -9.22 -65.94 -9.13
C GLU A 96 -10.62 -66.47 -9.56
N HIS A 97 -10.89 -66.42 -10.85
CA HIS A 97 -11.88 -67.25 -11.48
C HIS A 97 -11.29 -67.95 -12.68
N GLU A 98 -11.38 -69.27 -12.59
CA GLU A 98 -11.00 -70.27 -13.60
C GLU A 98 -11.68 -70.07 -14.93
N GLN A 99 -10.95 -70.52 -15.95
CA GLN A 99 -11.23 -70.55 -17.37
C GLN A 99 -12.47 -71.41 -17.72
N ALA A 100 -13.26 -70.95 -18.69
CA ALA A 100 -13.95 -71.81 -19.61
C ALA A 100 -13.99 -71.13 -20.98
N ASP A 101 -13.37 -71.83 -21.94
CA ASP A 101 -13.45 -71.61 -23.40
C ASP A 101 -14.89 -71.55 -23.91
N ASP A 102 -15.20 -70.67 -24.83
CA ASP A 102 -15.76 -71.10 -26.13
C ASP A 102 -15.71 -70.01 -27.21
N SER A 103 -15.46 -70.48 -28.36
CA SER A 103 -15.22 -69.96 -29.67
C SER A 103 -16.28 -69.00 -30.29
N GLY A 104 -15.79 -68.01 -31.03
CA GLY A 104 -16.27 -67.89 -32.42
C GLY A 104 -17.03 -66.66 -32.86
N ARG A 105 -16.37 -65.97 -33.76
CA ARG A 105 -16.91 -65.32 -35.00
C ARG A 105 -16.79 -63.77 -35.09
N ASP A 106 -16.03 -63.48 -36.13
CA ASP A 106 -15.87 -62.21 -36.84
C ASP A 106 -17.16 -61.43 -37.15
N HIS A 107 -17.08 -60.13 -37.17
CA HIS A 107 -17.18 -59.29 -38.38
C HIS A 107 -17.03 -57.78 -38.02
N PRO A 108 -16.39 -57.00 -38.92
CA PRO A 108 -16.10 -55.56 -38.72
C PRO A 108 -17.15 -54.68 -39.43
N HIS A 109 -17.38 -53.49 -38.93
CA HIS A 109 -17.83 -52.35 -39.72
C HIS A 109 -17.23 -51.03 -39.22
N ALA A 110 -16.45 -50.42 -40.12
CA ALA A 110 -16.09 -49.03 -40.13
C ALA A 110 -17.24 -48.17 -40.66
N HIS A 111 -17.42 -47.00 -40.12
CA HIS A 111 -17.90 -45.82 -40.87
C HIS A 111 -17.33 -44.55 -40.24
N GLU A 112 -16.52 -43.86 -41.04
CA GLU A 112 -16.20 -42.44 -40.98
C GLU A 112 -17.48 -41.65 -41.31
N ASP A 113 -17.63 -40.44 -40.73
CA ASP A 113 -18.01 -39.28 -41.51
C ASP A 113 -17.86 -37.97 -40.69
N GLU A 114 -17.06 -37.09 -41.28
CA GLU A 114 -16.95 -35.66 -40.97
C GLU A 114 -18.25 -34.92 -41.29
N HIS A 115 -18.60 -33.89 -40.56
CA HIS A 115 -19.15 -32.66 -41.14
C HIS A 115 -18.98 -31.45 -40.22
N SER A 116 -18.20 -30.51 -40.71
CA SER A 116 -18.12 -29.09 -40.30
C SER A 116 -19.33 -28.32 -40.85
N HIS A 117 -19.90 -27.41 -40.09
CA HIS A 117 -20.53 -26.19 -40.64
C HIS A 117 -20.37 -24.97 -39.72
N LYS A 118 -19.74 -23.95 -40.31
CA LYS A 118 -19.85 -22.54 -39.92
C LYS A 118 -21.20 -22.00 -40.36
N HIS A 119 -21.80 -21.10 -39.57
CA HIS A 119 -22.56 -19.97 -40.10
C HIS A 119 -22.50 -18.74 -39.17
N GLU A 120 -22.16 -17.63 -39.78
CA GLU A 120 -22.33 -16.26 -39.35
C GLU A 120 -23.79 -15.80 -39.50
N GLY A 121 -24.15 -14.73 -38.73
CA GLY A 121 -25.09 -13.75 -39.28
C GLY A 121 -26.26 -13.31 -38.43
N ALA A 122 -26.12 -12.19 -37.77
CA ALA A 122 -26.96 -10.96 -37.79
C ALA A 122 -28.47 -10.99 -37.44
N SER A 123 -28.78 -10.01 -36.58
CA SER A 123 -29.83 -8.98 -36.75
C SER A 123 -31.15 -9.11 -35.97
N MET A 124 -31.32 -8.12 -35.11
CA MET A 124 -32.49 -7.28 -34.79
C MET A 124 -33.88 -7.93 -34.66
N HIS A 125 -34.53 -7.69 -33.53
CA HIS A 125 -35.77 -6.92 -33.39
C HIS A 125 -36.19 -6.80 -31.90
N GLY A 126 -36.55 -5.59 -31.56
CA GLY A 126 -37.19 -5.20 -30.32
C GLY A 126 -38.69 -5.50 -30.34
N CYS A 127 -39.26 -5.46 -29.14
CA CYS A 127 -40.67 -5.10 -28.89
C CYS A 127 -40.85 -4.66 -27.44
N ASP A 128 -41.40 -3.48 -27.31
CA ASP A 128 -41.99 -2.89 -26.12
C ASP A 128 -43.16 -3.72 -25.58
N HIS A 129 -43.33 -3.72 -24.27
CA HIS A 129 -44.66 -3.71 -23.65
C HIS A 129 -44.60 -3.07 -22.26
N HIS A 130 -45.38 -1.98 -22.14
CA HIS A 130 -45.87 -1.35 -20.91
C HIS A 130 -46.83 -2.27 -20.16
N HIS A 131 -46.90 -2.13 -18.83
CA HIS A 131 -48.11 -1.96 -17.99
C HIS A 131 -47.69 -1.73 -16.54
N ASP A 132 -47.94 -0.57 -16.02
CA ASP A 132 -48.96 0.01 -15.09
C ASP A 132 -49.06 -0.67 -13.71
N GLU A 133 -48.77 0.15 -12.77
CA GLU A 133 -49.34 0.50 -11.44
C GLU A 133 -50.21 -0.57 -10.74
N ASP A 134 -49.89 -0.78 -9.44
CA ASP A 134 -50.88 -0.62 -8.38
C ASP A 134 -50.23 -0.54 -6.99
N GLU A 135 -50.62 0.54 -6.28
CA GLU A 135 -50.36 0.83 -4.87
C GLU A 135 -51.19 -0.10 -3.97
N HIS A 136 -50.65 -0.58 -2.87
CA HIS A 136 -51.43 -0.87 -1.67
C HIS A 136 -50.64 -0.57 -0.38
N HIS A 137 -51.08 0.51 0.27
CA HIS A 137 -50.86 0.79 1.69
C HIS A 137 -51.57 -0.23 2.57
N HIS A 138 -50.91 -0.75 3.61
CA HIS A 138 -51.53 -1.06 4.90
C HIS A 138 -50.55 -0.83 6.05
N GLY A 139 -50.83 0.16 6.86
CA GLY A 139 -50.26 0.34 8.19
C GLY A 139 -51.08 -0.44 9.24
N HIS A 140 -50.39 -0.92 10.27
CA HIS A 140 -50.95 -1.16 11.60
C HIS A 140 -49.83 -1.03 12.65
N SER A 141 -49.88 0.03 13.37
CA SER A 141 -50.06 0.29 14.82
C SER A 141 -49.57 -0.79 15.80
N GLY A 142 -48.80 -0.27 16.73
CA GLY A 142 -48.10 -0.87 17.85
C GLY A 142 -48.90 -1.65 18.88
N ARG A 143 -48.15 -2.34 19.69
CA ARG A 143 -48.53 -2.67 21.09
C ARG A 143 -47.29 -2.90 21.92
N GLU A 144 -47.18 -2.06 22.94
CA GLU A 144 -46.31 -2.26 24.12
C GLU A 144 -46.94 -3.26 25.09
N LEU A 145 -46.01 -3.74 26.01
CA LEU A 145 -46.20 -4.21 27.40
C LEU A 145 -46.26 -5.74 27.62
N PRO A 146 -45.91 -6.20 28.85
CA PRO A 146 -45.11 -5.59 29.93
C PRO A 146 -44.02 -6.51 30.54
N ALA A 147 -43.21 -5.87 31.38
CA ALA A 147 -42.23 -6.51 32.29
C ALA A 147 -42.93 -7.30 33.38
N HIS A 148 -42.36 -8.45 33.78
CA HIS A 148 -42.63 -9.09 35.05
C HIS A 148 -41.33 -9.18 35.85
N VAL A 149 -41.40 -8.49 37.00
CA VAL A 149 -40.47 -8.62 38.13
C VAL A 149 -40.96 -9.80 38.97
N HIS A 150 -40.03 -10.67 39.39
CA HIS A 150 -40.22 -11.50 40.58
C HIS A 150 -38.94 -11.48 41.42
N ASP A 151 -39.12 -10.91 42.61
CA ASP A 151 -38.23 -11.01 43.76
C ASP A 151 -38.28 -12.40 44.36
N GLY A 152 -37.19 -12.74 45.08
CA GLY A 152 -37.30 -13.66 46.20
C GLY A 152 -36.16 -14.70 46.36
N GLU A 153 -35.12 -14.31 47.15
CA GLU A 153 -34.52 -15.06 48.27
C GLU A 153 -34.07 -16.51 48.02
N THR A 154 -32.90 -16.93 48.28
CA THR A 154 -32.09 -17.13 49.49
C THR A 154 -30.86 -17.95 49.19
N ALA A 155 -29.78 -17.61 49.85
CA ALA A 155 -28.48 -18.28 49.87
C ALA A 155 -28.54 -19.69 50.46
N HIS A 156 -27.72 -20.60 49.91
CA HIS A 156 -27.11 -21.70 50.67
C HIS A 156 -25.73 -22.01 50.11
N CYS A 157 -24.74 -21.78 50.97
CA CYS A 157 -23.38 -22.30 50.85
C CYS A 157 -23.38 -23.79 51.15
N HIS A 158 -22.74 -24.59 50.37
CA HIS A 158 -22.23 -25.89 50.76
C HIS A 158 -20.80 -26.06 50.32
N GLU A 159 -19.90 -25.98 51.29
CA GLU A 159 -18.54 -26.51 51.23
C GLU A 159 -18.64 -28.03 51.29
N HIS A 160 -18.03 -28.71 50.34
CA HIS A 160 -17.63 -30.12 50.51
C HIS A 160 -16.20 -30.28 50.04
N GLU A 161 -15.31 -30.34 51.02
CA GLU A 161 -14.02 -30.99 50.90
C GLU A 161 -14.24 -32.50 50.78
N ALA A 162 -13.65 -33.13 49.78
CA ALA A 162 -13.37 -34.56 49.78
C ALA A 162 -12.11 -34.82 48.95
N GLU A 163 -11.03 -35.03 49.68
CA GLU A 163 -9.80 -35.66 49.17
C GLU A 163 -10.12 -37.11 48.76
N HIS A 164 -9.83 -37.42 47.50
CA HIS A 164 -9.55 -38.80 47.08
C HIS A 164 -8.32 -38.84 46.19
N SER A 165 -7.21 -39.24 46.80
CA SER A 165 -5.99 -39.68 46.14
C SER A 165 -6.23 -41.05 45.49
N HIS A 166 -6.15 -41.14 44.19
CA HIS A 166 -5.91 -42.39 43.47
C HIS A 166 -4.58 -42.31 42.72
N HIS A 167 -3.58 -42.99 43.29
CA HIS A 167 -2.36 -43.35 42.57
C HIS A 167 -2.72 -44.38 41.50
N HIS A 168 -2.54 -44.02 40.24
CA HIS A 168 -2.33 -44.95 39.15
C HIS A 168 -0.95 -44.71 38.56
N GLU A 169 -0.02 -45.60 38.88
CA GLU A 169 1.23 -45.74 38.17
C GLU A 169 0.92 -46.29 36.79
N HIS A 170 1.09 -45.45 35.75
CA HIS A 170 1.28 -45.89 34.38
C HIS A 170 2.67 -45.50 33.93
N GLU A 171 3.56 -46.51 33.92
CA GLU A 171 4.78 -46.45 33.11
C GLU A 171 4.36 -46.38 31.64
N GLY A 172 4.62 -45.27 31.00
CA GLY A 172 4.37 -45.07 29.58
C GLY A 172 5.20 -43.92 29.07
N ALA A 173 6.29 -44.25 28.37
CA ALA A 173 7.05 -43.49 27.39
C ALA A 173 7.18 -41.97 27.65
N HIS A 174 8.29 -41.56 28.20
CA HIS A 174 8.74 -40.17 28.21
C HIS A 174 8.90 -39.66 26.76
N GLY A 175 7.86 -39.00 26.25
CA GLY A 175 7.99 -38.05 25.20
C GLY A 175 8.80 -36.87 25.75
N ALA A 176 9.91 -36.54 25.14
CA ALA A 176 10.72 -35.40 25.50
C ALA A 176 9.84 -34.15 25.38
N HIS A 177 9.44 -33.58 26.50
CA HIS A 177 8.85 -32.24 26.55
C HIS A 177 9.98 -31.28 26.29
N HIS A 178 10.04 -30.75 25.07
CA HIS A 178 10.89 -29.62 24.72
C HIS A 178 10.41 -28.42 25.54
N HIS A 179 11.22 -27.98 26.50
CA HIS A 179 10.99 -26.73 27.22
C HIS A 179 11.28 -25.57 26.28
N HIS A 180 10.27 -25.09 25.55
CA HIS A 180 10.34 -23.78 24.90
C HIS A 180 10.33 -22.72 26.00
N GLU A 181 11.39 -21.94 26.11
CA GLU A 181 11.39 -20.76 26.99
C GLU A 181 10.39 -19.75 26.43
N HIS A 182 9.22 -19.66 27.08
CA HIS A 182 8.22 -18.63 26.75
C HIS A 182 8.72 -17.29 27.24
N ARG A 183 9.20 -16.44 26.31
CA ARG A 183 9.64 -15.07 26.60
C ARG A 183 8.48 -14.10 26.46
N GLY A 184 8.35 -13.18 27.44
CA GLY A 184 7.45 -12.04 27.33
C GLY A 184 8.13 -10.84 26.66
N LEU A 185 7.36 -9.79 26.39
CA LEU A 185 7.88 -8.54 25.81
C LEU A 185 9.05 -7.98 26.64
N ALA A 186 8.92 -7.96 27.99
CA ALA A 186 9.97 -7.43 28.87
C ALA A 186 11.29 -8.19 28.77
N ASP A 187 11.25 -9.51 28.59
CA ASP A 187 12.44 -10.36 28.45
C ASP A 187 13.16 -10.04 27.15
N VAL A 188 12.41 -9.91 26.03
CA VAL A 188 12.98 -9.58 24.73
C VAL A 188 13.56 -8.17 24.72
N LEU A 189 12.88 -7.18 25.31
CA LEU A 189 13.42 -5.82 25.41
C LEU A 189 14.71 -5.79 26.24
N ALA A 190 14.79 -6.57 27.32
CA ALA A 190 16.01 -6.68 28.13
C ALA A 190 17.19 -7.29 27.32
N ILE A 191 16.92 -8.28 26.45
CA ILE A 191 17.94 -8.85 25.55
C ILE A 191 18.46 -7.78 24.58
N ILE A 192 17.56 -7.00 23.95
CA ILE A 192 17.91 -5.93 23.01
C ILE A 192 18.72 -4.82 23.72
N ASP A 193 18.32 -4.47 24.95
CA ASP A 193 19.00 -3.43 25.73
C ASP A 193 20.40 -3.83 26.18
N ALA A 194 20.63 -5.10 26.44
CA ALA A 194 21.94 -5.62 26.78
C ALA A 194 22.93 -5.67 25.61
N GLY A 195 22.44 -5.63 24.36
CA GLY A 195 23.26 -5.65 23.15
C GLY A 195 23.99 -4.34 22.89
N THR A 196 25.12 -4.41 22.18
CA THR A 196 25.87 -3.24 21.70
C THR A 196 25.31 -2.79 20.35
N LEU A 197 24.15 -2.13 20.39
CA LEU A 197 23.45 -1.62 19.21
C LEU A 197 23.50 -0.09 19.17
N THR A 198 23.44 0.49 17.98
CA THR A 198 23.20 1.94 17.85
C THR A 198 21.84 2.29 18.48
N GLN A 199 21.65 3.54 18.87
CA GLN A 199 20.37 3.98 19.43
C GLN A 199 19.23 3.79 18.43
N ARG A 200 19.49 4.02 17.12
CA ARG A 200 18.50 3.88 16.05
C ARG A 200 18.11 2.42 15.84
N ALA A 201 19.06 1.51 15.69
CA ALA A 201 18.81 0.09 15.54
C ALA A 201 18.06 -0.49 16.75
N ARG A 202 18.49 -0.13 17.97
CA ARG A 202 17.82 -0.53 19.22
C ARG A 202 16.37 -0.08 19.24
N HIS A 203 16.10 1.20 18.98
CA HIS A 203 14.76 1.74 18.98
C HIS A 203 13.87 1.08 17.92
N THR A 204 14.42 0.84 16.73
CA THR A 204 13.68 0.14 15.65
C THR A 204 13.32 -1.28 16.07
N ALA A 205 14.26 -2.06 16.61
CA ALA A 205 13.99 -3.43 17.07
C ALA A 205 12.94 -3.47 18.20
N GLN A 206 13.07 -2.60 19.19
CA GLN A 206 12.08 -2.47 20.29
C GLN A 206 10.69 -2.17 19.75
N ARG A 207 10.60 -1.21 18.83
CA ARG A 207 9.32 -0.84 18.21
C ARG A 207 8.65 -1.98 17.45
N VAL A 208 9.43 -2.82 16.75
CA VAL A 208 8.88 -4.01 16.07
C VAL A 208 8.28 -4.98 17.10
N PHE A 209 8.96 -5.22 18.22
CA PHE A 209 8.42 -6.11 19.29
C PHE A 209 7.22 -5.51 20.01
N GLU A 210 7.15 -4.20 20.18
CA GLU A 210 5.95 -3.52 20.72
C GLU A 210 4.74 -3.73 19.79
N VAL A 211 4.93 -3.61 18.47
CA VAL A 211 3.88 -3.89 17.48
C VAL A 211 3.43 -5.35 17.55
N LEU A 212 4.37 -6.30 17.60
CA LEU A 212 4.07 -7.72 17.74
C LEU A 212 3.30 -8.02 19.03
N ALA A 213 3.74 -7.46 20.16
CA ALA A 213 3.07 -7.67 21.44
C ALA A 213 1.64 -7.14 21.44
N GLN A 214 1.38 -6.01 20.79
CA GLN A 214 0.03 -5.46 20.63
C GLN A 214 -0.84 -6.36 19.75
N ALA A 215 -0.30 -6.86 18.64
CA ALA A 215 -1.02 -7.75 17.73
C ALA A 215 -1.35 -9.10 18.36
N GLU A 216 -0.40 -9.72 19.05
CA GLU A 216 -0.58 -10.96 19.78
C GLU A 216 -1.56 -10.78 20.96
N ALA A 217 -1.45 -9.66 21.69
CA ALA A 217 -2.38 -9.36 22.78
C ALA A 217 -3.83 -9.27 22.27
N GLN A 218 -4.04 -8.65 21.11
CA GLN A 218 -5.36 -8.59 20.48
C GLN A 218 -5.83 -9.97 20.02
N ALA A 219 -4.95 -10.77 19.41
CA ALA A 219 -5.29 -12.12 18.95
C ALA A 219 -5.67 -13.05 20.10
N HIS A 220 -5.00 -12.93 21.25
CA HIS A 220 -5.21 -13.75 22.43
C HIS A 220 -6.20 -13.15 23.46
N GLY A 221 -6.74 -11.96 23.22
CA GLY A 221 -7.66 -11.30 24.18
C GLY A 221 -7.00 -10.95 25.52
N THR A 222 -5.72 -10.59 25.52
CA THR A 222 -4.92 -10.26 26.71
C THR A 222 -4.30 -8.85 26.58
N THR A 223 -3.34 -8.51 27.45
CA THR A 223 -2.61 -7.24 27.36
C THR A 223 -1.16 -7.48 26.91
N PRO A 224 -0.49 -6.49 26.26
CA PRO A 224 0.87 -6.66 25.77
C PRO A 224 1.89 -7.09 26.83
N GLU A 225 1.70 -6.68 28.08
CA GLU A 225 2.58 -7.03 29.20
C GLU A 225 2.43 -8.49 29.64
N LYS A 226 1.30 -9.13 29.33
CA LYS A 226 0.98 -10.51 29.69
C LYS A 226 1.12 -11.49 28.53
N VAL A 227 1.46 -10.99 27.34
CA VAL A 227 1.70 -11.83 26.18
C VAL A 227 2.95 -12.66 26.41
N HIS A 228 2.83 -13.97 26.21
CA HIS A 228 3.95 -14.86 26.02
C HIS A 228 4.05 -15.17 24.54
N PHE A 229 5.17 -14.84 23.95
CA PHE A 229 5.43 -15.15 22.55
C PHE A 229 5.66 -16.65 22.38
N HIS A 230 4.79 -17.31 21.63
CA HIS A 230 4.90 -18.75 21.39
C HIS A 230 5.82 -19.06 20.21
N GLU A 231 5.85 -18.20 19.21
CA GLU A 231 6.67 -18.29 18.00
C GLU A 231 7.60 -17.10 17.85
N VAL A 232 7.09 -15.87 17.90
CA VAL A 232 7.86 -14.63 17.67
C VAL A 232 8.81 -14.24 18.82
N GLY A 233 8.79 -14.92 19.97
CA GLY A 233 9.78 -14.81 21.05
C GLY A 233 10.91 -15.85 20.96
N ALA A 234 10.88 -16.70 19.96
CA ALA A 234 11.95 -17.63 19.66
C ALA A 234 13.22 -16.90 19.21
N VAL A 235 14.35 -17.57 19.31
CA VAL A 235 15.66 -16.96 19.08
C VAL A 235 15.80 -16.47 17.64
N ASP A 236 15.27 -17.20 16.66
CA ASP A 236 15.27 -16.85 15.24
C ASP A 236 14.54 -15.53 14.97
N SER A 237 13.35 -15.34 15.52
CA SER A 237 12.58 -14.09 15.36
C SER A 237 13.30 -12.89 16.00
N ILE A 238 13.97 -13.09 17.16
CA ILE A 238 14.75 -12.03 17.80
C ILE A 238 15.93 -11.66 16.90
N VAL A 239 16.63 -12.66 16.36
CA VAL A 239 17.77 -12.46 15.45
C VAL A 239 17.32 -11.76 14.18
N ASP A 240 16.21 -12.16 13.56
CA ASP A 240 15.66 -11.55 12.36
C ASP A 240 15.32 -10.06 12.58
N ILE A 241 14.60 -9.74 13.65
CA ILE A 241 14.15 -8.37 13.93
C ILE A 241 15.34 -7.45 14.24
N VAL A 242 16.28 -7.92 15.08
CA VAL A 242 17.49 -7.14 15.37
C VAL A 242 18.33 -6.96 14.12
N SER A 243 18.47 -8.01 13.31
CA SER A 243 19.22 -7.95 12.04
C SER A 243 18.60 -6.96 11.06
N ALA A 244 17.28 -6.95 10.90
CA ALA A 244 16.59 -5.99 10.06
C ALA A 244 16.84 -4.55 10.53
N ALA A 245 16.74 -4.31 11.85
CA ALA A 245 16.98 -2.99 12.44
C ALA A 245 18.43 -2.52 12.24
N VAL A 246 19.42 -3.40 12.46
CA VAL A 246 20.85 -3.10 12.23
C VAL A 246 21.14 -2.84 10.75
N CYS A 247 20.59 -3.63 9.83
CA CYS A 247 20.79 -3.43 8.39
C CYS A 247 20.16 -2.14 7.88
N LEU A 248 18.98 -1.77 8.35
CA LEU A 248 18.32 -0.50 8.00
C LEU A 248 19.14 0.70 8.46
N ASP A 249 19.69 0.63 9.67
CA ASP A 249 20.56 1.67 10.22
C ASP A 249 21.88 1.77 9.46
N ALA A 250 22.54 0.64 9.21
CA ALA A 250 23.81 0.58 8.47
C ALA A 250 23.69 1.12 7.03
N LEU A 251 22.54 0.99 6.40
CA LEU A 251 22.23 1.53 5.07
C LEU A 251 21.85 3.01 5.08
N ASP A 252 21.70 3.64 6.26
CA ASP A 252 21.25 5.04 6.43
C ASP A 252 19.85 5.29 5.81
N ILE A 253 18.92 4.39 6.08
CA ILE A 253 17.53 4.48 5.57
C ILE A 253 16.71 5.41 6.46
N ASP A 254 16.29 6.56 5.93
CA ASP A 254 15.42 7.51 6.64
C ASP A 254 13.94 7.31 6.33
N GLU A 255 13.64 6.89 5.11
CA GLU A 255 12.26 6.68 4.65
C GLU A 255 12.07 5.26 4.14
N VAL A 256 10.95 4.63 4.52
CA VAL A 256 10.54 3.32 4.04
C VAL A 256 9.16 3.43 3.41
N VAL A 257 9.07 3.09 2.12
CA VAL A 257 7.83 3.10 1.34
C VAL A 257 7.33 1.67 1.18
N VAL A 258 6.12 1.40 1.67
CA VAL A 258 5.43 0.12 1.46
C VAL A 258 3.97 0.40 1.11
N PRO A 259 3.58 0.35 -0.17
CA PRO A 259 2.21 0.65 -0.59
C PRO A 259 1.19 -0.38 -0.11
N PHE A 260 1.54 -1.65 -0.16
CA PHE A 260 0.69 -2.76 0.25
C PHE A 260 1.53 -4.02 0.52
N LEU A 261 0.92 -4.99 1.19
CA LEU A 261 1.44 -6.34 1.35
C LEU A 261 0.63 -7.31 0.49
N CYS A 262 1.28 -8.32 -0.09
CA CYS A 262 0.60 -9.42 -0.75
C CYS A 262 0.56 -10.63 0.17
N GLU A 263 -0.63 -11.12 0.47
CA GLU A 263 -0.87 -12.27 1.33
C GLU A 263 -1.48 -13.42 0.53
N GLY A 264 -1.28 -14.65 1.01
CA GLY A 264 -1.92 -15.83 0.44
C GLY A 264 -3.33 -16.06 0.97
N SER A 265 -3.79 -17.28 0.84
CA SER A 265 -5.14 -17.72 1.26
C SER A 265 -5.11 -19.14 1.79
N GLY A 266 -6.23 -19.61 2.35
CA GLY A 266 -6.35 -20.95 2.91
C GLY A 266 -5.96 -21.02 4.38
N THR A 267 -5.11 -21.96 4.76
CA THR A 267 -4.74 -22.21 6.16
C THR A 267 -3.25 -22.49 6.30
N VAL A 268 -2.72 -22.23 7.49
CA VAL A 268 -1.35 -22.58 7.90
C VAL A 268 -1.42 -23.27 9.27
N ARG A 269 -0.55 -24.25 9.50
CA ARG A 269 -0.37 -24.88 10.81
C ARG A 269 0.69 -24.10 11.59
N CYS A 270 0.41 -23.84 12.85
CA CYS A 270 1.32 -23.17 13.77
C CYS A 270 1.21 -23.79 15.16
N ALA A 271 1.90 -23.24 16.17
CA ALA A 271 1.81 -23.70 17.56
C ALA A 271 0.38 -23.72 18.11
N HIS A 272 -0.51 -22.87 17.60
CA HIS A 272 -1.93 -22.79 17.97
C HIS A 272 -2.85 -23.74 17.19
N GLY A 273 -2.29 -24.61 16.35
CA GLY A 273 -3.02 -25.49 15.46
C GLY A 273 -3.16 -24.92 14.04
N ILE A 274 -4.26 -25.23 13.36
CA ILE A 274 -4.51 -24.78 12.00
C ILE A 274 -5.27 -23.44 12.03
N LEU A 275 -4.64 -22.37 11.53
CA LEU A 275 -5.22 -21.04 11.46
C LEU A 275 -5.54 -20.63 10.01
N PRO A 276 -6.57 -19.79 9.81
CA PRO A 276 -6.81 -19.19 8.50
C PRO A 276 -5.73 -18.16 8.16
N VAL A 277 -5.44 -18.02 6.86
CA VAL A 277 -4.55 -16.98 6.31
C VAL A 277 -5.41 -15.84 5.75
N PRO A 278 -5.14 -14.57 6.13
CA PRO A 278 -4.09 -14.06 7.02
C PRO A 278 -4.26 -14.51 8.48
N VAL A 279 -3.16 -14.80 9.16
CA VAL A 279 -3.21 -15.19 10.58
C VAL A 279 -3.66 -14.02 11.47
N PRO A 280 -4.26 -14.28 12.66
CA PRO A 280 -4.83 -13.22 13.51
C PRO A 280 -3.88 -12.08 13.84
N ALA A 281 -2.61 -12.36 14.12
CA ALA A 281 -1.61 -11.34 14.42
C ALA A 281 -1.33 -10.43 13.22
N VAL A 282 -1.29 -10.97 11.99
CA VAL A 282 -1.17 -10.17 10.75
C VAL A 282 -2.40 -9.29 10.57
N CYS A 283 -3.61 -9.85 10.75
CA CYS A 283 -4.85 -9.07 10.66
C CYS A 283 -4.86 -7.90 11.65
N ALA A 284 -4.46 -8.14 12.90
CA ALA A 284 -4.37 -7.10 13.92
C ALA A 284 -3.36 -6.01 13.54
N THR A 285 -2.16 -6.40 13.11
CA THR A 285 -1.10 -5.48 12.69
C THR A 285 -1.55 -4.59 11.53
N VAL A 286 -2.07 -5.16 10.44
CA VAL A 286 -2.46 -4.38 9.25
C VAL A 286 -3.63 -3.45 9.54
N ALA A 287 -4.58 -3.87 10.40
CA ALA A 287 -5.72 -3.04 10.80
C ALA A 287 -5.28 -1.86 11.66
N GLN A 288 -4.43 -2.07 12.67
CA GLN A 288 -3.94 -1.02 13.57
C GLN A 288 -3.09 0.03 12.84
N HIS A 289 -2.31 -0.39 11.86
CA HIS A 289 -1.35 0.48 11.17
C HIS A 289 -1.81 0.94 9.77
N GLY A 290 -3.06 0.64 9.38
CA GLY A 290 -3.61 1.05 8.09
C GLY A 290 -2.78 0.56 6.90
N ILE A 291 -2.31 -0.70 6.95
CA ILE A 291 -1.55 -1.31 5.86
C ILE A 291 -2.52 -1.97 4.89
N ALA A 292 -2.44 -1.60 3.61
CA ALA A 292 -3.24 -2.25 2.58
C ALA A 292 -2.77 -3.69 2.35
N LEU A 293 -3.73 -4.63 2.22
CA LEU A 293 -3.46 -6.04 2.00
C LEU A 293 -4.13 -6.52 0.70
N HIS A 294 -3.35 -7.15 -0.17
CA HIS A 294 -3.83 -7.79 -1.39
C HIS A 294 -3.79 -9.31 -1.19
N VAL A 295 -4.95 -9.96 -1.19
CA VAL A 295 -5.03 -11.42 -1.07
C VAL A 295 -4.87 -12.04 -2.45
N LEU A 296 -3.86 -12.90 -2.59
CA LEU A 296 -3.52 -13.61 -3.82
C LEU A 296 -4.19 -15.01 -3.83
N PRO A 297 -4.48 -15.57 -5.01
CA PRO A 297 -4.96 -16.95 -5.14
C PRO A 297 -3.81 -17.96 -5.00
N VAL A 298 -3.07 -17.84 -3.91
CA VAL A 298 -1.91 -18.67 -3.56
C VAL A 298 -2.17 -19.31 -2.22
N GLN A 299 -2.03 -20.63 -2.14
CA GLN A 299 -2.20 -21.36 -0.90
C GLN A 299 -1.04 -21.09 0.07
N GLY A 300 -1.38 -20.74 1.30
CA GLY A 300 -0.44 -20.58 2.41
C GLY A 300 -0.17 -19.14 2.81
N GLU A 301 0.56 -18.98 3.90
CA GLU A 301 0.96 -17.70 4.47
C GLU A 301 2.15 -17.13 3.69
N LEU A 302 2.00 -15.90 3.21
CA LEU A 302 3.05 -15.14 2.53
C LEU A 302 3.57 -14.00 3.41
N VAL A 303 2.73 -13.47 4.29
CA VAL A 303 3.06 -12.40 5.22
C VAL A 303 3.14 -12.97 6.62
N THR A 304 4.33 -13.07 7.19
CA THR A 304 4.47 -13.51 8.57
C THR A 304 4.18 -12.38 9.58
N PRO A 305 3.80 -12.68 10.83
CA PRO A 305 3.66 -11.67 11.88
C PRO A 305 4.90 -10.78 12.03
N THR A 306 6.10 -11.37 11.98
CA THR A 306 7.38 -10.65 12.03
C THR A 306 7.54 -9.69 10.84
N GLY A 307 7.27 -10.15 9.62
CA GLY A 307 7.35 -9.32 8.42
C GLY A 307 6.36 -8.15 8.46
N ALA A 308 5.10 -8.40 8.85
CA ALA A 308 4.09 -7.36 9.02
C ALA A 308 4.49 -6.33 10.08
N ALA A 309 5.05 -6.77 11.21
CA ALA A 309 5.49 -5.88 12.29
C ALA A 309 6.69 -5.02 11.90
N ILE A 310 7.66 -5.57 11.15
CA ILE A 310 8.77 -4.79 10.60
C ILE A 310 8.23 -3.66 9.71
N VAL A 311 7.29 -3.96 8.81
CA VAL A 311 6.66 -2.92 7.97
C VAL A 311 5.91 -1.91 8.83
N ALA A 312 5.10 -2.34 9.78
CA ALA A 312 4.32 -1.45 10.65
C ALA A 312 5.19 -0.51 11.48
N ALA A 313 6.34 -0.99 11.95
CA ALA A 313 7.27 -0.21 12.77
C ALA A 313 8.15 0.76 11.95
N THR A 314 8.45 0.44 10.68
CA THR A 314 9.44 1.17 9.88
C THR A 314 8.84 1.99 8.75
N ARG A 315 7.65 1.65 8.25
CA ARG A 315 6.99 2.35 7.13
C ARG A 315 6.73 3.81 7.46
N THR A 316 7.26 4.71 6.63
CA THR A 316 7.03 6.16 6.71
C THR A 316 6.04 6.65 5.66
N GLN A 317 5.91 5.95 4.52
CA GLN A 317 5.07 6.32 3.38
C GLN A 317 4.27 5.12 2.87
N ASP A 318 3.01 5.36 2.51
CA ASP A 318 2.10 4.37 1.92
C ASP A 318 1.93 4.51 0.40
N LYS A 319 2.64 5.47 -0.22
CA LYS A 319 2.57 5.73 -1.66
C LYS A 319 3.95 5.95 -2.23
N LEU A 320 4.18 5.35 -3.39
CA LEU A 320 5.36 5.67 -4.19
C LEU A 320 5.26 7.08 -4.76
N PRO A 321 6.40 7.77 -4.92
CA PRO A 321 6.46 8.99 -5.73
C PRO A 321 5.91 8.75 -7.13
N ALA A 322 5.31 9.76 -7.75
CA ALA A 322 4.74 9.66 -9.10
C ALA A 322 5.80 9.24 -10.14
N ALA A 323 7.04 9.67 -9.94
CA ALA A 323 8.20 9.20 -10.69
C ALA A 323 9.40 9.06 -9.74
N PHE A 324 10.17 8.01 -9.92
CA PHE A 324 11.38 7.74 -9.15
C PHE A 324 12.39 6.95 -9.98
N ARG A 325 13.65 7.04 -9.59
CA ARG A 325 14.74 6.24 -10.14
C ARG A 325 15.17 5.20 -9.12
N ILE A 326 15.31 3.95 -9.55
CA ILE A 326 15.92 2.91 -8.73
C ILE A 326 17.43 3.05 -8.88
N THR A 327 18.14 3.24 -7.77
CA THR A 327 19.61 3.37 -7.73
C THR A 327 20.30 2.07 -7.36
N ALA A 328 19.64 1.23 -6.56
CA ALA A 328 20.13 -0.11 -6.22
C ALA A 328 18.96 -1.04 -5.89
N THR A 329 19.18 -2.35 -6.02
CA THR A 329 18.20 -3.38 -5.72
C THR A 329 18.86 -4.52 -4.98
N GLY A 330 18.29 -4.95 -3.87
CA GLY A 330 18.61 -6.18 -3.16
C GLY A 330 17.43 -7.15 -3.21
N VAL A 331 17.73 -8.44 -3.28
CA VAL A 331 16.73 -9.52 -3.39
C VAL A 331 16.94 -10.52 -2.27
N GLY A 332 15.94 -10.68 -1.41
CA GLY A 332 15.89 -11.65 -0.33
C GLY A 332 15.00 -12.83 -0.66
N ALA A 333 15.47 -14.04 -0.44
CA ALA A 333 14.72 -15.27 -0.65
C ALA A 333 13.98 -15.67 0.64
N GLY A 334 12.73 -16.08 0.52
CA GLY A 334 12.00 -16.75 1.59
C GLY A 334 12.29 -18.25 1.60
N LYS A 335 12.09 -18.88 2.75
CA LYS A 335 12.32 -20.33 2.95
C LYS A 335 11.24 -21.18 2.30
N ARG A 336 10.00 -20.66 2.29
CA ARG A 336 8.84 -21.39 1.79
C ARG A 336 8.75 -21.39 0.27
N ASP A 337 8.33 -22.51 -0.32
CA ASP A 337 8.14 -22.69 -1.75
C ASP A 337 6.63 -22.76 -2.08
N ASN A 338 5.96 -21.62 -2.02
CA ASN A 338 4.54 -21.52 -2.34
C ASN A 338 4.34 -21.48 -3.87
N LYS A 339 3.58 -22.43 -4.41
CA LYS A 339 3.27 -22.47 -5.84
C LYS A 339 2.48 -21.21 -6.25
N GLY A 340 2.94 -20.52 -7.29
CA GLY A 340 2.28 -19.31 -7.81
C GLY A 340 2.90 -17.98 -7.38
N THR A 341 3.95 -18.01 -6.55
CA THR A 341 4.77 -16.83 -6.21
C THR A 341 6.23 -17.07 -6.50
N SER A 342 7.01 -15.98 -6.55
CA SER A 342 8.46 -16.09 -6.70
C SER A 342 9.18 -16.42 -5.40
N GLY A 343 8.53 -16.23 -4.23
CA GLY A 343 9.13 -16.41 -2.91
C GLY A 343 10.31 -15.49 -2.65
N ILE A 344 10.31 -14.28 -3.23
CA ILE A 344 11.35 -13.27 -3.04
C ILE A 344 10.75 -11.93 -2.58
N LEU A 345 11.52 -11.20 -1.78
CA LEU A 345 11.31 -9.80 -1.44
C LEU A 345 12.34 -8.95 -2.19
N ARG A 346 11.91 -7.85 -2.80
CA ARG A 346 12.81 -6.89 -3.41
C ARG A 346 12.87 -5.61 -2.59
N ALA A 347 14.08 -5.19 -2.25
CA ALA A 347 14.38 -3.94 -1.58
C ALA A 347 15.08 -2.99 -2.57
N HIS A 348 14.47 -1.83 -2.84
CA HIS A 348 14.98 -0.86 -3.80
C HIS A 348 15.39 0.42 -3.08
N LEU A 349 16.61 0.88 -3.26
CA LEU A 349 16.93 2.29 -2.99
C LEU A 349 16.37 3.12 -4.13
N ILE A 350 15.54 4.09 -3.76
CA ILE A 350 14.90 4.97 -4.73
C ILE A 350 15.25 6.42 -4.48
N GLU A 351 15.40 7.16 -5.54
CA GLU A 351 15.44 8.61 -5.54
C GLU A 351 14.15 9.09 -6.18
N ALA A 352 13.34 9.83 -5.42
CA ALA A 352 12.20 10.49 -6.03
C ALA A 352 12.74 11.42 -7.11
N ASP A 353 12.26 11.27 -8.33
CA ASP A 353 12.44 12.27 -9.37
C ASP A 353 11.56 13.46 -8.98
N VAL A 354 11.95 14.12 -7.87
CA VAL A 354 11.39 15.41 -7.54
C VAL A 354 11.93 16.30 -8.66
N PRO A 355 11.10 16.87 -9.50
CA PRO A 355 11.54 17.99 -10.30
C PRO A 355 12.09 18.97 -9.27
N GLN A 356 13.42 19.13 -9.22
CA GLN A 356 14.03 20.11 -8.31
C GLN A 356 13.24 21.38 -8.52
N ARG A 357 12.60 21.87 -7.48
CA ARG A 357 12.08 23.23 -7.40
C ARG A 357 13.30 24.16 -7.46
N SER A 358 13.96 24.19 -8.60
CA SER A 358 14.83 25.29 -8.91
C SER A 358 13.89 26.43 -9.32
N ASP A 359 13.60 27.32 -8.41
CA ASP A 359 13.09 28.65 -8.71
C ASP A 359 14.09 29.44 -9.59
N THR A 360 15.12 28.77 -10.08
CA THR A 360 16.15 29.30 -10.96
C THR A 360 15.97 28.76 -12.35
N GLN A 361 15.33 29.60 -13.18
CA GLN A 361 15.70 29.85 -14.56
C GLN A 361 15.87 28.65 -15.49
N GLY A 362 14.84 28.32 -16.28
CA GLY A 362 15.00 27.66 -17.55
C GLY A 362 14.28 26.34 -17.75
N ASP A 363 13.42 25.91 -16.81
CA ASP A 363 12.79 24.60 -16.89
C ASP A 363 11.49 24.65 -17.71
N THR A 364 11.53 24.04 -18.91
CA THR A 364 10.36 23.81 -19.77
C THR A 364 9.68 22.46 -19.45
N THR A 365 10.00 21.82 -18.31
CA THR A 365 9.42 20.53 -17.93
C THR A 365 7.91 20.63 -17.82
N PRO A 366 7.15 19.64 -18.33
CA PRO A 366 5.70 19.61 -18.16
C PRO A 366 5.35 19.66 -16.67
N ARG A 367 4.61 20.66 -16.26
CA ARG A 367 4.12 20.78 -14.88
C ARG A 367 2.76 20.16 -14.78
N GLU A 368 2.58 19.25 -13.86
CA GLU A 368 1.26 18.70 -13.56
C GLU A 368 0.39 19.76 -12.91
N ILE A 369 -0.82 19.86 -13.40
CA ILE A 369 -1.87 20.74 -12.87
C ILE A 369 -3.18 19.95 -12.76
N TRP A 370 -4.09 20.45 -11.96
CA TRP A 370 -5.45 19.95 -11.88
C TRP A 370 -6.41 20.90 -12.58
N LYS A 371 -7.29 20.30 -13.39
CA LYS A 371 -8.50 20.92 -13.85
C LYS A 371 -9.65 20.42 -12.99
N LEU A 372 -10.32 21.34 -12.31
CA LEU A 372 -11.55 21.09 -11.60
C LEU A 372 -12.70 21.65 -12.44
N GLU A 373 -13.81 20.92 -12.55
CA GLU A 373 -14.99 21.43 -13.25
C GLU A 373 -16.28 20.97 -12.61
N CYS A 374 -17.27 21.84 -12.61
CA CYS A 374 -18.63 21.54 -12.21
C CYS A 374 -19.63 22.36 -13.03
N ASP A 375 -20.87 21.86 -13.15
CA ASP A 375 -21.94 22.55 -13.87
C ASP A 375 -22.97 23.04 -12.86
N VAL A 376 -23.43 24.30 -12.99
CA VAL A 376 -24.44 24.91 -12.13
C VAL A 376 -25.51 25.57 -12.99
N ASP A 377 -26.81 25.23 -12.78
CA ASP A 377 -27.94 25.75 -13.53
C ASP A 377 -28.85 26.65 -12.68
N ASP A 378 -28.57 26.79 -11.39
CA ASP A 378 -29.37 27.53 -10.40
C ASP A 378 -28.53 28.49 -9.53
N CYS A 379 -27.28 28.78 -9.92
CA CYS A 379 -26.41 29.71 -9.20
C CYS A 379 -26.56 31.14 -9.78
N THR A 380 -26.62 32.14 -8.92
CA THR A 380 -26.70 33.55 -9.36
C THR A 380 -25.37 34.05 -9.90
N GLY A 381 -25.42 35.02 -10.83
CA GLY A 381 -24.20 35.65 -11.35
C GLY A 381 -23.35 36.33 -10.28
N GLU A 382 -23.96 36.87 -9.22
CA GLU A 382 -23.26 37.48 -8.08
C GLU A 382 -22.46 36.41 -7.29
N ALA A 383 -23.09 35.26 -7.00
CA ALA A 383 -22.40 34.15 -6.34
C ALA A 383 -21.24 33.59 -7.19
N LEU A 384 -21.47 33.49 -8.50
CA LEU A 384 -20.40 33.05 -9.43
C LEU A 384 -19.23 34.04 -9.45
N GLY A 385 -19.52 35.36 -9.49
CA GLY A 385 -18.49 36.41 -9.43
C GLY A 385 -17.66 36.32 -8.15
N TYR A 386 -18.32 36.22 -7.00
CA TYR A 386 -17.67 36.05 -5.71
C TYR A 386 -16.82 34.77 -5.64
N CYS A 387 -17.35 33.66 -6.14
CA CYS A 387 -16.63 32.38 -6.20
C CYS A 387 -15.35 32.50 -7.02
N MET A 388 -15.40 33.16 -8.18
CA MET A 388 -14.23 33.40 -9.04
C MET A 388 -13.14 34.20 -8.31
N GLU A 389 -13.52 35.31 -7.66
CA GLU A 389 -12.58 36.12 -6.88
C GLU A 389 -11.94 35.31 -5.74
N ALA A 390 -12.73 34.52 -5.01
CA ALA A 390 -12.25 33.66 -3.95
C ALA A 390 -11.28 32.58 -4.44
N LEU A 391 -11.56 31.96 -5.59
CA LEU A 391 -10.68 30.96 -6.23
C LEU A 391 -9.33 31.56 -6.61
N LEU A 392 -9.32 32.73 -7.25
CA LEU A 392 -8.09 33.42 -7.65
C LEU A 392 -7.28 33.87 -6.42
N ALA A 393 -7.97 34.39 -5.38
CA ALA A 393 -7.33 34.78 -4.13
C ALA A 393 -6.73 33.57 -3.37
N ALA A 394 -7.31 32.39 -3.49
CA ALA A 394 -6.79 31.14 -2.93
C ALA A 394 -5.61 30.54 -3.70
N GLY A 395 -5.25 31.16 -4.84
CA GLY A 395 -4.10 30.75 -5.64
C GLY A 395 -4.44 29.81 -6.80
N ALA A 396 -5.69 29.77 -7.24
CA ALA A 396 -6.01 29.17 -8.54
C ALA A 396 -5.24 29.90 -9.66
N LYS A 397 -4.69 29.16 -10.60
CA LYS A 397 -3.95 29.76 -11.74
C LYS A 397 -4.92 30.39 -12.75
N GLU A 398 -6.07 29.77 -12.90
CA GLU A 398 -7.13 30.22 -13.80
C GLU A 398 -8.48 29.80 -13.21
N ALA A 399 -9.49 30.65 -13.34
CA ALA A 399 -10.88 30.34 -13.09
C ALA A 399 -11.74 31.03 -14.16
N HIS A 400 -12.62 30.27 -14.80
CA HIS A 400 -13.48 30.84 -15.85
C HIS A 400 -14.80 30.09 -15.96
N PHE A 401 -15.80 30.71 -16.59
CA PHE A 401 -17.11 30.15 -16.83
C PHE A 401 -17.32 29.87 -18.31
N VAL A 402 -17.84 28.69 -18.62
CA VAL A 402 -18.24 28.30 -19.97
C VAL A 402 -19.77 28.15 -19.98
N PRO A 403 -20.51 28.88 -20.83
CA PRO A 403 -21.94 28.68 -20.95
C PRO A 403 -22.25 27.32 -21.57
N VAL A 404 -23.12 26.56 -20.93
CA VAL A 404 -23.49 25.21 -21.37
C VAL A 404 -25.00 25.02 -21.28
N PHE A 405 -25.51 24.02 -21.97
CA PHE A 405 -26.88 23.54 -21.79
C PHE A 405 -26.84 22.14 -21.16
N THR A 406 -27.51 22.01 -20.04
CA THR A 406 -27.61 20.75 -19.31
C THR A 406 -28.86 19.96 -19.71
N LYS A 407 -29.10 18.82 -19.06
CA LYS A 407 -30.34 18.03 -19.27
C LYS A 407 -31.59 18.90 -19.13
N LYS A 408 -32.62 18.59 -19.93
CA LYS A 408 -33.86 19.35 -20.05
C LYS A 408 -33.67 20.76 -20.67
N ASN A 409 -32.60 20.95 -21.46
CA ASN A 409 -32.25 22.21 -22.14
C ASN A 409 -32.14 23.42 -21.21
N ARG A 410 -31.65 23.21 -19.98
CA ARG A 410 -31.47 24.32 -19.05
C ARG A 410 -30.14 25.03 -19.34
N PRO A 411 -30.16 26.37 -19.48
CA PRO A 411 -28.92 27.15 -19.53
C PRO A 411 -28.18 26.97 -18.19
N ALA A 412 -26.87 26.80 -18.25
CA ALA A 412 -26.03 26.57 -17.10
C ALA A 412 -24.64 27.13 -17.31
N TRP A 413 -23.88 27.20 -16.26
CA TRP A 413 -22.47 27.57 -16.31
C TRP A 413 -21.62 26.37 -15.89
N GLN A 414 -20.68 26.01 -16.73
CA GLN A 414 -19.58 25.14 -16.33
C GLN A 414 -18.46 26.00 -15.76
N ILE A 415 -18.16 25.79 -14.49
CA ILE A 415 -17.04 26.42 -13.81
C ILE A 415 -15.82 25.56 -14.04
N GLN A 416 -14.75 26.14 -14.58
CA GLN A 416 -13.47 25.48 -14.77
C GLN A 416 -12.40 26.20 -13.97
N VAL A 417 -11.62 25.44 -13.19
CA VAL A 417 -10.54 25.95 -12.33
C VAL A 417 -9.27 25.19 -12.64
N ILE A 418 -8.17 25.90 -12.84
CA ILE A 418 -6.84 25.33 -12.99
C ILE A 418 -6.03 25.66 -11.74
N CYS A 419 -5.51 24.64 -11.06
CA CYS A 419 -4.71 24.80 -9.84
C CYS A 419 -3.59 23.77 -9.73
N ASP A 420 -2.64 24.02 -8.85
CA ASP A 420 -1.65 23.02 -8.43
C ASP A 420 -2.27 22.02 -7.46
N GLU A 421 -1.65 20.84 -7.29
CA GLU A 421 -2.10 19.79 -6.35
C GLU A 421 -2.30 20.35 -4.93
N GLU A 422 -1.39 21.18 -4.46
CA GLU A 422 -1.41 21.77 -3.11
C GLU A 422 -2.64 22.68 -2.87
N ARG A 423 -3.24 23.21 -3.95
CA ARG A 423 -4.41 24.10 -3.89
C ARG A 423 -5.72 23.41 -4.25
N ARG A 424 -5.66 22.18 -4.71
CA ARG A 424 -6.82 21.43 -5.21
C ARG A 424 -7.95 21.36 -4.19
N GLU A 425 -7.67 20.89 -2.99
CA GLU A 425 -8.68 20.74 -1.93
C GLU A 425 -9.27 22.07 -1.50
N CYS A 426 -8.43 23.11 -1.39
CA CYS A 426 -8.90 24.47 -1.09
C CYS A 426 -9.84 25.00 -2.17
N CYS A 427 -9.50 24.82 -3.45
CA CYS A 427 -10.35 25.24 -4.57
C CYS A 427 -11.69 24.47 -4.61
N GLU A 428 -11.68 23.17 -4.33
CA GLU A 428 -12.89 22.36 -4.24
C GLU A 428 -13.82 22.85 -3.12
N ASN A 429 -13.27 23.12 -1.94
CA ASN A 429 -14.04 23.65 -0.83
C ASN A 429 -14.67 25.02 -1.15
N ILE A 430 -13.93 25.89 -1.88
CA ILE A 430 -14.50 27.18 -2.33
C ILE A 430 -15.66 26.95 -3.29
N LEU A 431 -15.55 26.02 -4.25
CA LEU A 431 -16.64 25.66 -5.15
C LEU A 431 -17.88 25.17 -4.40
N PHE A 432 -17.72 24.25 -3.44
CA PHE A 432 -18.84 23.72 -2.65
C PHE A 432 -19.49 24.77 -1.75
N LEU A 433 -18.71 25.67 -1.17
CA LEU A 433 -19.22 26.67 -0.23
C LEU A 433 -19.91 27.88 -0.91
N ASN A 434 -19.50 28.20 -2.15
CA ASN A 434 -19.92 29.44 -2.82
C ASN A 434 -20.77 29.22 -4.09
N THR A 435 -21.10 27.96 -4.39
CA THR A 435 -21.99 27.61 -5.51
C THR A 435 -23.00 26.58 -5.07
N THR A 436 -23.95 26.26 -5.95
CA THR A 436 -24.97 25.23 -5.72
C THR A 436 -24.50 23.83 -6.13
N THR A 437 -23.25 23.69 -6.58
CA THR A 437 -22.75 22.38 -7.03
C THR A 437 -22.68 21.37 -5.89
N ILE A 438 -23.04 20.14 -6.19
CA ILE A 438 -22.94 18.99 -5.28
C ILE A 438 -21.82 18.02 -5.66
N GLY A 439 -21.07 18.34 -6.73
CA GLY A 439 -19.99 17.50 -7.22
C GLY A 439 -19.03 18.22 -8.13
N VAL A 440 -17.75 17.92 -7.97
CA VAL A 440 -16.65 18.47 -8.79
C VAL A 440 -15.93 17.33 -9.50
N ARG A 441 -15.80 17.43 -10.83
CA ARG A 441 -14.99 16.54 -11.65
C ARG A 441 -13.54 16.99 -11.58
N ARG A 442 -12.62 16.02 -11.50
CA ARG A 442 -11.18 16.25 -11.40
C ARG A 442 -10.48 15.63 -12.59
N GLN A 443 -9.58 16.37 -13.19
CA GLN A 443 -8.70 15.86 -14.24
C GLN A 443 -7.28 16.35 -14.01
N ARG A 444 -6.35 15.41 -13.91
CA ARG A 444 -4.91 15.69 -13.89
C ARG A 444 -4.43 15.95 -15.31
N MET A 445 -3.69 17.01 -15.51
CA MET A 445 -3.23 17.46 -16.82
C MET A 445 -1.76 17.83 -16.76
N GLU A 446 -1.06 17.61 -17.86
CA GLU A 446 0.26 18.16 -18.07
C GLU A 446 0.15 19.46 -18.85
N ARG A 447 1.00 20.43 -18.52
CA ARG A 447 1.12 21.67 -19.30
C ARG A 447 2.57 22.04 -19.55
N THR A 448 2.85 22.55 -20.74
CA THR A 448 4.13 23.17 -21.07
C THR A 448 4.03 24.67 -20.85
N VAL A 449 4.99 25.25 -20.15
CA VAL A 449 5.05 26.68 -19.88
C VAL A 449 6.39 27.23 -20.38
N LEU A 450 6.36 28.28 -21.14
CA LEU A 450 7.58 28.97 -21.58
C LEU A 450 8.24 29.65 -20.37
N VAL A 451 9.56 29.67 -20.39
CA VAL A 451 10.36 30.39 -19.39
C VAL A 451 10.02 31.87 -19.44
N ARG A 452 9.67 32.44 -18.30
CA ARG A 452 9.36 33.86 -18.16
C ARG A 452 10.17 34.48 -17.07
N ARG A 453 10.68 35.70 -17.32
CA ARG A 453 11.46 36.48 -16.35
C ARG A 453 10.82 37.85 -16.18
N PRO A 454 10.60 38.33 -14.95
CA PRO A 454 10.13 39.69 -14.73
C PRO A 454 11.20 40.69 -15.18
N CYS A 455 10.77 41.78 -15.77
CA CYS A 455 11.62 42.90 -16.16
C CYS A 455 10.86 44.22 -16.02
N LYS A 456 11.56 45.33 -16.12
CA LYS A 456 10.96 46.66 -16.17
C LYS A 456 11.31 47.33 -17.49
N VAL A 457 10.36 48.08 -18.03
CA VAL A 457 10.54 48.83 -19.25
C VAL A 457 10.27 50.30 -18.99
N GLU A 458 11.25 51.13 -19.30
CA GLU A 458 11.12 52.59 -19.24
C GLU A 458 10.35 53.10 -20.46
N THR A 459 9.33 53.92 -20.23
CA THR A 459 8.49 54.49 -21.27
C THR A 459 8.34 56.00 -21.06
N PRO A 460 7.93 56.77 -22.07
CA PRO A 460 7.64 58.20 -21.92
C PRO A 460 6.57 58.53 -20.86
N LEU A 461 5.78 57.54 -20.44
CA LEU A 461 4.72 57.70 -19.44
C LEU A 461 5.15 57.22 -18.05
N GLY A 462 6.32 56.60 -17.90
CA GLY A 462 6.85 56.02 -16.67
C GLY A 462 7.30 54.57 -16.85
N THR A 463 7.81 54.03 -15.77
CA THR A 463 8.29 52.64 -15.72
C THR A 463 7.12 51.66 -15.63
N VAL A 464 7.15 50.60 -16.46
CA VAL A 464 6.12 49.55 -16.50
C VAL A 464 6.75 48.20 -16.16
N ASP A 465 6.11 47.46 -15.29
CA ASP A 465 6.46 46.06 -15.05
C ASP A 465 6.09 45.23 -16.30
N ALA A 466 7.01 44.42 -16.71
CA ALA A 466 6.89 43.58 -17.90
C ALA A 466 7.48 42.19 -17.62
N LYS A 467 7.21 41.26 -18.52
CA LYS A 467 7.84 39.93 -18.51
C LYS A 467 8.46 39.65 -19.89
N THR A 468 9.64 39.05 -19.84
CA THR A 468 10.27 38.47 -21.02
C THR A 468 9.95 36.98 -21.08
N VAL A 469 9.66 36.46 -22.27
CA VAL A 469 9.36 35.07 -22.53
C VAL A 469 10.31 34.55 -23.58
N GLU A 470 10.96 33.44 -23.34
CA GLU A 470 11.81 32.76 -24.30
C GLU A 470 10.96 31.89 -25.23
N LEU A 471 11.02 32.16 -26.52
CA LEU A 471 10.27 31.44 -27.54
C LEU A 471 11.09 30.26 -28.09
N PRO A 472 10.44 29.24 -28.69
CA PRO A 472 11.13 28.23 -29.46
C PRO A 472 12.04 28.86 -30.52
N GLY A 473 13.29 28.38 -30.57
CA GLY A 473 14.30 28.96 -31.46
C GLY A 473 15.10 30.11 -30.86
N GLY A 474 15.03 30.32 -29.54
CA GLY A 474 15.91 31.24 -28.80
C GLY A 474 15.58 32.72 -29.01
N LYS A 475 14.37 33.05 -29.42
CA LYS A 475 13.90 34.44 -29.50
C LYS A 475 13.30 34.85 -28.15
N VAL A 476 13.48 36.10 -27.76
CA VAL A 476 12.89 36.67 -26.56
C VAL A 476 11.80 37.67 -26.93
N ARG A 477 10.64 37.53 -26.31
CA ARG A 477 9.51 38.45 -26.44
C ARG A 477 9.25 39.14 -25.11
N THR A 478 9.12 40.46 -25.11
CA THR A 478 8.77 41.25 -23.93
C THR A 478 7.29 41.64 -23.97
N MET A 479 6.57 41.46 -22.88
CA MET A 479 5.14 41.77 -22.76
C MET A 479 4.89 42.57 -21.47
N PRO A 480 4.14 43.68 -21.51
CA PRO A 480 3.83 44.47 -20.32
C PRO A 480 2.80 43.74 -19.43
N GLU A 481 2.87 43.95 -18.12
CA GLU A 481 1.88 43.43 -17.19
C GLU A 481 0.63 44.33 -17.19
N HIS A 482 -0.54 43.71 -17.21
CA HIS A 482 -1.83 44.40 -17.25
C HIS A 482 -2.00 45.40 -16.12
N ASP A 483 -1.72 44.98 -14.88
CA ASP A 483 -1.93 45.80 -13.68
C ASP A 483 -1.02 47.05 -13.70
N SER A 484 0.20 46.92 -14.20
CA SER A 484 1.13 48.04 -14.37
C SER A 484 0.65 49.01 -15.45
N LEU A 485 0.06 48.50 -16.57
CA LEU A 485 -0.56 49.34 -17.60
C LEU A 485 -1.81 50.07 -17.06
N ALA A 486 -2.66 49.37 -16.29
CA ALA A 486 -3.85 49.94 -15.68
C ALA A 486 -3.51 51.07 -14.71
N ALA A 487 -2.50 50.82 -13.84
CA ALA A 487 -2.00 51.82 -12.90
C ALA A 487 -1.43 53.06 -13.64
N LEU A 488 -0.69 52.83 -14.69
CA LEU A 488 -0.12 53.92 -15.50
C LEU A 488 -1.19 54.71 -16.24
N ALA A 489 -2.27 54.05 -16.73
CA ALA A 489 -3.41 54.73 -17.34
C ALA A 489 -4.12 55.66 -16.35
N HIS A 490 -4.37 55.17 -15.12
CA HIS A 490 -4.94 55.99 -14.06
C HIS A 490 -4.02 57.15 -13.65
N ALA A 491 -2.72 56.92 -13.54
CA ALA A 491 -1.77 57.95 -13.14
C ALA A 491 -1.56 59.04 -14.19
N SER A 492 -1.69 58.72 -15.47
CA SER A 492 -1.46 59.64 -16.60
C SER A 492 -2.73 60.32 -17.13
N ASP A 493 -3.91 60.00 -16.58
CA ASP A 493 -5.23 60.44 -17.05
C ASP A 493 -5.46 60.17 -18.56
N LYS A 494 -4.93 59.04 -19.04
CA LYS A 494 -5.02 58.61 -20.43
C LYS A 494 -5.81 57.32 -20.58
N GLY A 495 -6.46 57.19 -21.75
CA GLY A 495 -7.15 55.93 -22.05
C GLY A 495 -6.19 54.74 -22.09
N TYR A 496 -6.61 53.58 -21.54
CA TYR A 496 -5.81 52.34 -21.50
C TYR A 496 -5.18 51.96 -22.86
N GLN A 497 -5.92 52.12 -23.97
CA GLN A 497 -5.45 51.78 -25.30
C GLN A 497 -4.35 52.75 -25.81
N GLU A 498 -4.36 54.02 -25.38
CA GLU A 498 -3.32 54.98 -25.67
C GLU A 498 -2.03 54.64 -24.90
N VAL A 499 -2.17 54.32 -23.63
CA VAL A 499 -1.06 53.87 -22.78
C VAL A 499 -0.46 52.56 -23.32
N LEU A 500 -1.28 51.59 -23.66
CA LEU A 500 -0.81 50.33 -24.23
C LEU A 500 0.01 50.53 -25.51
N ARG A 501 -0.48 51.38 -26.46
CA ARG A 501 0.25 51.70 -27.68
C ARG A 501 1.59 52.36 -27.40
N THR A 502 1.63 53.30 -26.48
CA THR A 502 2.85 54.02 -26.10
C THR A 502 3.87 53.09 -25.48
N VAL A 503 3.40 52.22 -24.58
CA VAL A 503 4.26 51.21 -23.92
C VAL A 503 4.78 50.18 -24.92
N LEU A 504 3.93 49.65 -25.79
CA LEU A 504 4.36 48.72 -26.85
C LEU A 504 5.38 49.31 -27.81
N ALA A 505 5.29 50.60 -28.13
CA ALA A 505 6.27 51.30 -28.94
C ALA A 505 7.64 51.46 -28.27
N SER A 506 7.66 51.39 -26.93
CA SER A 506 8.88 51.46 -26.12
C SER A 506 9.48 50.06 -25.78
N MET A 507 8.77 48.99 -26.14
CA MET A 507 9.25 47.64 -25.92
C MET A 507 10.42 47.28 -26.84
N PRO A 508 11.42 46.51 -26.38
CA PRO A 508 12.47 46.01 -27.24
C PRO A 508 11.85 45.08 -28.31
N PRO A 509 12.34 45.13 -29.55
CA PRO A 509 11.92 44.21 -30.60
C PRO A 509 12.30 42.76 -30.20
N GLU A 510 11.60 41.76 -30.75
CA GLU A 510 11.99 40.36 -30.58
C GLU A 510 13.46 40.20 -31.05
N SER A 511 14.34 39.85 -30.12
CA SER A 511 15.77 39.67 -30.37
C SER A 511 16.20 38.23 -30.11
N PRO A 512 17.30 37.74 -30.74
CA PRO A 512 17.90 36.48 -30.35
C PRO A 512 18.33 36.55 -28.89
N CYS A 513 18.18 35.43 -28.15
CA CYS A 513 18.69 35.33 -26.79
C CYS A 513 20.21 35.45 -26.84
N GLU A 514 20.76 36.58 -26.36
CA GLU A 514 22.19 36.66 -26.07
C GLU A 514 22.47 35.74 -24.89
N GLN A 515 23.21 34.64 -25.16
CA GLN A 515 23.74 33.78 -24.14
C GLN A 515 24.70 34.58 -23.26
N ALA A 516 24.28 34.91 -22.04
CA ALA A 516 25.14 35.51 -21.02
C ALA A 516 25.78 34.40 -20.15
#